data_f736231f29e9c28c1dd50ae3de722a50
#
_entry.id   f736231f29e9c28c1dd50ae3de722a50
#
_cell.length_a   1.000
_cell.length_b   1.000
_cell.length_c   1.000
_cell.angle_alpha   90.00
_cell.angle_beta   90.00
_cell.angle_gamma   90.00
#
_symmetry.space_group_name_H-M   'P 1'
#
loop_
_entity.id
_entity.type
_entity.pdbx_description
1 polymer ?
#
loop_
_entity_poly.entity_id
_entity_poly.type
_entity_poly.pdbx_seq_one_letter_code
_entity_poly.pdbx_strand_id
1 'polypeptide(L)' 'PDQARLALGMAYFNLGEFNAARRAFRDARKDKRARTYADQWLKYITSEERRLEELAKDLG' A
#
# COMPACT_ATOMS: atom_id res chain seq x y z
N PRO A 1 0.29 -6.58 16.89
CA PRO A 1 1.30 -7.32 16.13
C PRO A 1 1.34 -6.87 14.68
N ASP A 2 2.45 -7.11 14.06
CA ASP A 2 2.78 -6.59 12.74
C ASP A 2 1.95 -7.16 11.63
N GLN A 3 1.55 -8.42 11.78
CA GLN A 3 0.70 -9.07 10.80
C GLN A 3 -0.66 -8.37 10.69
N ALA A 4 -1.17 -7.85 11.80
CA ALA A 4 -2.42 -7.10 11.77
C ALA A 4 -2.29 -5.80 10.97
N ARG A 5 -1.17 -5.11 11.11
CA ARG A 5 -0.93 -3.87 10.36
C ARG A 5 -0.71 -4.12 8.88
N LEU A 6 0.00 -5.19 8.54
CA LEU A 6 0.15 -5.60 7.14
C LEU A 6 -1.21 -5.97 6.54
N ALA A 7 -2.01 -6.73 7.27
CA ALA A 7 -3.35 -7.10 6.80
C ALA A 7 -4.24 -5.88 6.63
N LEU A 8 -4.15 -4.91 7.54
CA LEU A 8 -4.91 -3.67 7.43
C LEU A 8 -4.51 -2.89 6.19
N GLY A 9 -3.21 -2.79 5.93
CA GLY A 9 -2.71 -2.13 4.72
C GLY A 9 -3.23 -2.78 3.46
N MET A 10 -3.22 -4.11 3.42
CA MET A 10 -3.73 -4.87 2.27
C MET A 10 -5.23 -4.66 2.07
N ALA A 11 -6.00 -4.61 3.16
CA ALA A 11 -7.43 -4.35 3.08
C ALA A 11 -7.70 -2.96 2.51
N TYR A 12 -7.00 -1.94 2.99
CA TYR A 12 -7.13 -0.59 2.43
C TYR A 12 -6.73 -0.54 0.97
N PHE A 13 -5.66 -1.24 0.61
CA PHE A 13 -5.23 -1.30 -0.78
C PHE A 13 -6.35 -1.88 -1.66
N ASN A 14 -6.96 -2.98 -1.24
CA ASN A 14 -8.04 -3.62 -1.99
C ASN A 14 -9.26 -2.72 -2.15
N LEU A 15 -9.47 -1.81 -1.21
CA LEU A 15 -10.55 -0.84 -1.28
C LEU A 15 -10.20 0.39 -2.13
N GLY A 16 -8.97 0.47 -2.64
CA GLY A 16 -8.51 1.65 -3.36
C GLY A 16 -8.14 2.81 -2.47
N GLU A 17 -8.08 2.59 -1.16
CA GLU A 17 -7.74 3.60 -0.17
C GLU A 17 -6.22 3.67 0.01
N PHE A 18 -5.53 4.24 -0.99
CA PHE A 18 -4.08 4.17 -1.05
C PHE A 18 -3.38 4.96 0.05
N ASN A 19 -3.90 6.12 0.42
CA ASN A 19 -3.26 6.88 1.50
C ASN A 19 -3.38 6.19 2.84
N ALA A 20 -4.54 5.58 3.11
CA ALA A 20 -4.72 4.79 4.33
C ALA A 20 -3.83 3.55 4.32
N ALA A 21 -3.70 2.90 3.16
CA ALA A 21 -2.81 1.75 3.01
C ALA A 21 -1.37 2.15 3.30
N ARG A 22 -0.91 3.29 2.78
CA ARG A 22 0.45 3.79 3.07
C ARG A 22 0.69 3.98 4.55
N ARG A 23 -0.28 4.58 5.25
CA ARG A 23 -0.12 4.79 6.69
C ARG A 23 0.02 3.46 7.43
N ALA A 24 -0.79 2.48 7.08
CA ALA A 24 -0.73 1.16 7.70
C ALA A 24 0.61 0.47 7.42
N PHE A 25 1.09 0.53 6.19
CA PHE A 25 2.37 -0.09 5.85
C PHE A 25 3.55 0.64 6.47
N ARG A 26 3.51 1.97 6.57
CA ARG A 26 4.55 2.72 7.27
C ARG A 26 4.60 2.35 8.75
N ASP A 27 3.45 2.16 9.37
CA ASP A 27 3.38 1.68 10.75
C ASP A 27 3.98 0.29 10.89
N ALA A 28 3.69 -0.60 9.93
CA ALA A 28 4.22 -1.96 9.96
C ALA A 28 5.74 -1.99 9.90
N ARG A 29 6.38 -0.99 9.29
CA ARG A 29 7.84 -0.91 9.20
C ARG A 29 8.53 -0.78 10.55
N LYS A 30 7.82 -0.40 11.58
CA LYS A 30 8.38 -0.31 12.93
C LYS A 30 8.84 -1.66 13.45
N ASP A 31 8.29 -2.75 12.93
CA ASP A 31 8.78 -4.08 13.23
C ASP A 31 9.75 -4.53 12.13
N LYS A 32 10.95 -4.91 12.54
CA LYS A 32 11.99 -5.36 11.61
C LYS A 32 11.52 -6.50 10.71
N ARG A 33 10.72 -7.41 11.26
CA ARG A 33 10.26 -8.59 10.52
C ARG A 33 9.28 -8.26 9.41
N ALA A 34 8.53 -7.17 9.58
CA ALA A 34 7.53 -6.75 8.60
C ALA A 34 8.09 -5.73 7.60
N ARG A 35 9.27 -5.18 7.86
CA ARG A 35 9.79 -4.04 7.10
C ARG A 35 9.94 -4.31 5.61
N THR A 36 10.49 -5.45 5.25
CA THR A 36 10.69 -5.80 3.85
C THR A 36 9.35 -5.90 3.11
N TYR A 37 8.38 -6.56 3.71
CA TYR A 37 7.06 -6.68 3.11
C TYR A 37 6.38 -5.32 2.99
N ALA A 38 6.45 -4.51 4.04
CA ALA A 38 5.86 -3.18 4.02
C ALA A 38 6.48 -2.31 2.92
N ASP A 39 7.80 -2.37 2.77
CA ASP A 39 8.50 -1.61 1.74
C ASP A 39 8.10 -2.05 0.33
N GLN A 40 7.92 -3.34 0.12
CA GLN A 40 7.44 -3.87 -1.17
C GLN A 40 6.03 -3.35 -1.47
N TRP A 41 5.15 -3.37 -0.48
CA TRP A 41 3.80 -2.87 -0.64
C TRP A 41 3.76 -1.37 -0.93
N LEU A 42 4.61 -0.59 -0.25
CA LEU A 42 4.68 0.85 -0.49
C LEU A 42 5.07 1.16 -1.94
N LYS A 43 6.02 0.41 -2.49
CA LYS A 43 6.39 0.55 -3.89
C LYS A 43 5.25 0.13 -4.83
N TYR A 44 4.57 -0.95 -4.49
CA TYR A 44 3.47 -1.45 -5.30
C TYR A 44 2.30 -0.45 -5.33
N ILE A 45 1.99 0.19 -4.22
CA ILE A 45 0.96 1.23 -4.17
C ILE A 45 1.27 2.34 -5.15
N THR A 46 2.52 2.84 -5.15
CA THR A 46 2.92 3.90 -6.06
C THR A 46 2.76 3.48 -7.52
N SER A 47 3.18 2.26 -7.85
CA SER A 47 3.03 1.72 -9.20
C SER A 47 1.56 1.61 -9.62
N GLU A 48 0.72 1.15 -8.71
CA GLU A 48 -0.71 0.97 -9.00
C GLU A 48 -1.41 2.32 -9.19
N GLU A 49 -1.08 3.31 -8.37
CA GLU A 49 -1.63 4.65 -8.55
C GLU A 49 -1.26 5.23 -9.91
N ARG A 50 -0.01 5.07 -10.30
CA ARG A 50 0.46 5.57 -11.60
C ARG A 50 -0.28 4.88 -12.74
N ARG A 51 -0.44 3.57 -12.66
CA ARG A 51 -1.17 2.80 -13.67
C ARG A 51 -2.60 3.30 -13.81
N LEU A 52 -3.28 3.52 -12.69
CA LEU A 52 -4.67 3.99 -12.69
C LEU A 52 -4.77 5.42 -13.23
N GLU A 53 -3.82 6.29 -12.90
CA GLU A 53 -3.79 7.65 -13.43
C GLU A 53 -3.62 7.67 -14.95
N GLU A 54 -2.73 6.84 -15.47
CA GLU A 54 -2.51 6.74 -16.91
C GLU A 54 -3.74 6.19 -17.62
N LEU A 55 -4.37 5.18 -17.03
CA LEU A 55 -5.61 4.63 -17.59
C LEU A 55 -6.72 5.69 -17.62
N ALA A 56 -6.84 6.48 -16.57
CA ALA A 56 -7.84 7.54 -16.50
C ALA A 56 -7.60 8.61 -17.59
N LYS A 57 -6.35 8.93 -17.87
CA LYS A 57 -6.00 9.87 -18.94
C LYS A 57 -6.40 9.34 -20.31
N ASP A 58 -6.21 8.05 -20.53
CA ASP A 58 -6.56 7.43 -21.81
C ASP A 58 -8.07 7.41 -22.03
N LEU A 59 -8.83 7.35 -20.93
CA LEU A 59 -10.29 7.34 -20.99
C LEU A 59 -10.89 8.76 -21.02
N GLY A 60 -10.12 9.71 -20.56
CA GLY A 60 -10.54 11.11 -20.48
C GLY A 60 -10.25 11.85 -21.76
#